data_17156f452bd88fa5414ff58759eaa226
#
_entry.id   17156f452bd88fa5414ff58759eaa226
#
_cell.length_a   1.000
_cell.length_b   1.000
_cell.length_c   1.000
_cell.angle_alpha   90.00
_cell.angle_beta   90.00
_cell.angle_gamma   90.00
#
_symmetry.space_group_name_H-M   'P 1'
#
loop_
_entity.id
_entity.type
_entity.pdbx_description
1 polymer ?
#
loop_
_entity_poly.entity_id
_entity_poly.type
_entity_poly.pdbx_seq_one_letter_code
_entity_poly.pdbx_strand_id
1 'polypeptide(L)'
;MISVIIPTRNAEKDLAPTLAALIPAAVDGFVREVIVADGSSTDRTLTIAENAGVEVVETAPGRGRQLRAGASRARFPWLLFLHADTELAPDWDTVAAKFIHKVDSGRIPLSAAAFRFRLLDDGWRPRLLEAAVAARCSLFRLPYGDQGLLIPRALYDEIGGFSEQP
;
A
#
# COMPACT_ATOMS: atom_id res chain seq x y z
N MET A 1 0.25 5.92 -13.51
CA MET A 1 1.00 4.65 -13.34
C MET A 1 1.66 4.64 -11.98
N ILE A 2 1.55 3.50 -11.26
CA ILE A 2 2.01 3.37 -9.87
C ILE A 2 2.89 2.13 -9.66
N SER A 3 3.77 2.19 -8.65
CA SER A 3 4.43 1.05 -8.03
C SER A 3 3.72 0.69 -6.74
N VAL A 4 3.37 -0.58 -6.54
CA VAL A 4 2.78 -1.08 -5.30
C VAL A 4 3.86 -1.75 -4.47
N ILE A 5 3.98 -1.39 -3.20
CA ILE A 5 4.94 -1.94 -2.25
C ILE A 5 4.19 -2.64 -1.13
N ILE A 6 4.48 -3.93 -0.93
CA ILE A 6 3.81 -4.77 0.06
C ILE A 6 4.87 -5.33 1.02
N PRO A 7 4.95 -4.84 2.26
CA PRO A 7 5.80 -5.45 3.27
C PRO A 7 5.18 -6.76 3.74
N THR A 8 5.97 -7.82 3.75
CA THR A 8 5.52 -9.16 4.16
C THR A 8 6.40 -9.75 5.24
N ARG A 9 5.79 -10.51 6.15
CA ARG A 9 6.46 -11.41 7.07
C ARG A 9 5.49 -12.49 7.49
N ASN A 10 5.70 -13.73 7.01
CA ASN A 10 4.82 -14.86 7.24
C ASN A 10 3.36 -14.57 6.85
N ALA A 11 3.18 -14.13 5.62
CA ALA A 11 1.89 -13.69 5.06
C ALA A 11 1.28 -14.71 4.07
N GLU A 12 1.60 -16.01 4.19
CA GLU A 12 1.17 -17.03 3.23
C GLU A 12 -0.36 -17.13 3.06
N LYS A 13 -1.13 -16.73 4.08
CA LYS A 13 -2.59 -16.80 4.05
C LYS A 13 -3.23 -15.61 3.34
N ASP A 14 -2.58 -14.45 3.42
CA ASP A 14 -3.19 -13.17 3.09
C ASP A 14 -2.64 -12.57 1.79
N LEU A 15 -1.39 -12.90 1.43
CA LEU A 15 -0.71 -12.30 0.29
C LEU A 15 -1.40 -12.60 -1.06
N ALA A 16 -1.87 -13.83 -1.27
CA ALA A 16 -2.46 -14.21 -2.55
C ALA A 16 -3.77 -13.44 -2.86
N PRO A 17 -4.75 -13.31 -1.94
CA PRO A 17 -5.91 -12.44 -2.13
C PRO A 17 -5.54 -10.98 -2.42
N THR A 18 -4.57 -10.43 -1.68
CA THR A 18 -4.11 -9.04 -1.87
C THR A 18 -3.52 -8.84 -3.27
N LEU A 19 -2.67 -9.76 -3.75
CA LEU A 19 -2.12 -9.72 -5.10
C LEU A 19 -3.21 -9.86 -6.16
N ALA A 20 -4.18 -10.76 -5.95
CA ALA A 20 -5.30 -10.95 -6.87
C ALA A 20 -6.15 -9.67 -7.04
N ALA A 21 -6.35 -8.89 -5.98
CA ALA A 21 -7.07 -7.62 -6.03
C ALA A 21 -6.38 -6.54 -6.89
N LEU A 22 -5.09 -6.69 -7.18
CA LEU A 22 -4.32 -5.77 -8.04
C LEU A 22 -4.40 -6.13 -9.52
N ILE A 23 -4.82 -7.35 -9.88
CA ILE A 23 -4.80 -7.85 -11.26
C ILE A 23 -5.57 -6.95 -12.23
N PRO A 24 -6.83 -6.52 -11.96
CA PRO A 24 -7.55 -5.66 -12.89
C PRO A 24 -6.78 -4.38 -13.22
N ALA A 25 -6.29 -3.69 -12.20
CA ALA A 25 -5.51 -2.47 -12.35
C ALA A 25 -4.15 -2.68 -13.05
N ALA A 26 -3.57 -3.88 -12.94
CA ALA A 26 -2.36 -4.24 -13.67
C ALA A 26 -2.65 -4.50 -15.14
N VAL A 27 -3.75 -5.17 -15.47
CA VAL A 27 -4.22 -5.40 -16.86
C VAL A 27 -4.50 -4.08 -17.55
N ASP A 28 -5.12 -3.13 -16.87
CA ASP A 28 -5.42 -1.79 -17.39
C ASP A 28 -4.16 -0.88 -17.44
N GLY A 29 -3.02 -1.38 -16.95
CA GLY A 29 -1.75 -0.65 -16.98
C GLY A 29 -1.65 0.50 -15.97
N PHE A 30 -2.56 0.59 -15.00
CA PHE A 30 -2.48 1.53 -13.89
C PHE A 30 -1.43 1.10 -12.87
N VAL A 31 -1.45 -0.16 -12.42
CA VAL A 31 -0.37 -0.80 -11.65
C VAL A 31 0.68 -1.32 -12.65
N ARG A 32 1.90 -0.85 -12.53
CA ARG A 32 2.98 -1.21 -13.47
C ARG A 32 4.02 -2.14 -12.86
N GLU A 33 4.11 -2.15 -11.56
CA GLU A 33 4.95 -3.09 -10.82
C GLU A 33 4.39 -3.31 -9.42
N VAL A 34 4.62 -4.52 -8.92
CA VAL A 34 4.34 -4.89 -7.53
C VAL A 34 5.64 -5.41 -6.94
N ILE A 35 6.01 -4.87 -5.78
CA ILE A 35 7.24 -5.20 -5.06
C ILE A 35 6.85 -5.74 -3.69
N VAL A 36 7.14 -7.00 -3.45
CA VAL A 36 7.02 -7.64 -2.15
C VAL A 36 8.34 -7.45 -1.40
N ALA A 37 8.30 -6.69 -0.31
CA ALA A 37 9.45 -6.46 0.56
C ALA A 37 9.38 -7.41 1.76
N ASP A 38 10.08 -8.54 1.68
CA ASP A 38 10.00 -9.61 2.65
C ASP A 38 10.96 -9.42 3.83
N GLY A 39 10.43 -9.54 5.03
CA GLY A 39 11.15 -9.42 6.29
C GLY A 39 11.57 -10.78 6.86
N SER A 40 12.23 -11.63 6.08
CA SER A 40 12.71 -12.97 6.46
C SER A 40 11.57 -13.92 6.83
N SER A 41 10.63 -14.12 5.92
CA SER A 41 9.55 -15.11 6.07
C SER A 41 10.11 -16.53 6.07
N THR A 42 9.47 -17.40 6.87
CA THR A 42 9.82 -18.83 7.01
C THR A 42 8.72 -19.75 6.50
N ASP A 43 7.59 -19.17 6.09
CA ASP A 43 6.46 -19.87 5.48
C ASP A 43 6.51 -19.79 3.93
N ARG A 44 5.41 -20.04 3.24
CA ARG A 44 5.34 -20.02 1.79
C ARG A 44 5.18 -18.63 1.17
N THR A 45 5.36 -17.52 1.93
CA THR A 45 5.20 -16.15 1.44
C THR A 45 6.03 -15.89 0.19
N LEU A 46 7.32 -16.22 0.21
CA LEU A 46 8.22 -16.02 -0.93
C LEU A 46 7.79 -16.83 -2.16
N THR A 47 7.44 -18.09 -1.97
CA THR A 47 6.94 -18.95 -3.06
C THR A 47 5.66 -18.38 -3.71
N ILE A 48 4.76 -17.80 -2.91
CA ILE A 48 3.54 -17.16 -3.43
C ILE A 48 3.89 -15.92 -4.26
N ALA A 49 4.80 -15.08 -3.78
CA ALA A 49 5.25 -13.89 -4.49
C ALA A 49 5.93 -14.23 -5.82
N GLU A 50 6.84 -15.20 -5.82
CA GLU A 50 7.53 -15.70 -7.01
C GLU A 50 6.56 -16.27 -8.05
N ASN A 51 5.61 -17.10 -7.62
CA ASN A 51 4.58 -17.67 -8.50
C ASN A 51 3.66 -16.61 -9.10
N ALA A 52 3.43 -15.49 -8.40
CA ALA A 52 2.68 -14.35 -8.92
C ALA A 52 3.49 -13.48 -9.90
N GLY A 53 4.80 -13.75 -10.06
CA GLY A 53 5.67 -13.00 -10.97
C GLY A 53 5.94 -11.57 -10.51
N VAL A 54 5.81 -11.28 -9.21
CA VAL A 54 6.12 -9.97 -8.64
C VAL A 54 7.58 -9.85 -8.24
N GLU A 55 8.12 -8.64 -8.18
CA GLU A 55 9.48 -8.42 -7.72
C GLU A 55 9.58 -8.67 -6.21
N VAL A 56 10.57 -9.45 -5.77
CA VAL A 56 10.82 -9.74 -4.35
C VAL A 56 12.11 -9.04 -3.91
N VAL A 57 12.03 -8.36 -2.76
CA VAL A 57 13.17 -7.74 -2.08
C VAL A 57 13.25 -8.29 -0.67
N GLU A 58 14.26 -9.09 -0.39
CA GLU A 58 14.49 -9.61 0.95
C GLU A 58 15.26 -8.61 1.82
N THR A 59 14.83 -8.48 3.07
CA THR A 59 15.43 -7.58 4.05
C THR A 59 15.34 -8.17 5.45
N ALA A 60 16.10 -7.62 6.38
CA ALA A 60 15.92 -7.94 7.78
C ALA A 60 14.52 -7.49 8.25
N PRO A 61 13.93 -8.18 9.25
CA PRO A 61 12.62 -7.82 9.79
C PRO A 61 12.56 -6.35 10.25
N GLY A 62 11.43 -5.71 9.99
CA GLY A 62 11.15 -4.34 10.39
C GLY A 62 10.32 -3.63 9.32
N ARG A 63 9.07 -3.24 9.66
CA ARG A 63 8.12 -2.67 8.71
C ARG A 63 8.66 -1.46 7.96
N GLY A 64 9.27 -0.51 8.67
CA GLY A 64 9.86 0.68 8.06
C GLY A 64 10.99 0.34 7.10
N ARG A 65 11.84 -0.61 7.47
CA ARG A 65 12.94 -1.11 6.63
C ARG A 65 12.42 -1.78 5.35
N GLN A 66 11.42 -2.65 5.48
CA GLN A 66 10.79 -3.32 4.33
C GLN A 66 10.15 -2.31 3.37
N LEU A 67 9.37 -1.35 3.89
CA LEU A 67 8.76 -0.28 3.09
C LEU A 67 9.80 0.57 2.37
N ARG A 68 10.88 0.93 3.06
CA ARG A 68 12.00 1.68 2.47
C ARG A 68 12.73 0.88 1.40
N ALA A 69 13.01 -0.40 1.65
CA ALA A 69 13.65 -1.28 0.69
C ALA A 69 12.82 -1.44 -0.58
N GLY A 70 11.51 -1.68 -0.44
CA GLY A 70 10.59 -1.74 -1.57
C GLY A 70 10.50 -0.42 -2.34
N ALA A 71 10.40 0.72 -1.64
CA ALA A 71 10.38 2.03 -2.28
C ALA A 71 11.65 2.35 -3.08
N SER A 72 12.81 1.89 -2.61
CA SER A 72 14.09 2.10 -3.34
C SER A 72 14.15 1.33 -4.66
N ARG A 73 13.40 0.25 -4.80
CA ARG A 73 13.32 -0.55 -6.03
C ARG A 73 12.25 -0.05 -7.00
N ALA A 74 11.27 0.64 -6.49
CA ALA A 74 10.15 1.15 -7.28
C ALA A 74 10.61 2.16 -8.33
N ARG A 75 10.02 2.13 -9.52
CA ARG A 75 10.45 2.92 -10.70
C ARG A 75 9.44 3.98 -11.13
N PHE A 76 8.19 3.88 -10.66
CA PHE A 76 7.12 4.77 -11.10
C PHE A 76 6.94 5.97 -10.19
N PRO A 77 6.35 7.08 -10.71
CA PRO A 77 6.28 8.36 -10.01
C PRO A 77 5.31 8.37 -8.82
N TRP A 78 4.45 7.37 -8.71
CA TRP A 78 3.54 7.21 -7.61
C TRP A 78 3.76 5.88 -6.89
N LEU A 79 3.79 5.93 -5.56
CA LEU A 79 3.98 4.77 -4.69
C LEU A 79 2.68 4.48 -3.95
N LEU A 80 2.24 3.23 -3.97
CA LEU A 80 1.18 2.72 -3.13
C LEU A 80 1.77 1.72 -2.14
N PHE A 81 1.80 2.08 -0.88
CA PHE A 81 2.15 1.17 0.20
C PHE A 81 0.90 0.45 0.68
N LEU A 82 0.87 -0.87 0.58
CA LEU A 82 -0.29 -1.70 0.87
C LEU A 82 0.10 -2.81 1.84
N HIS A 83 -0.75 -3.10 2.83
CA HIS A 83 -0.50 -4.22 3.74
C HIS A 83 -0.82 -5.56 3.07
N ALA A 84 -0.16 -6.64 3.49
CA ALA A 84 -0.31 -7.96 2.87
C ALA A 84 -1.69 -8.61 3.09
N ASP A 85 -2.46 -8.13 4.06
CA ASP A 85 -3.81 -8.55 4.41
C ASP A 85 -4.90 -7.53 4.05
N THR A 86 -4.57 -6.57 3.17
CA THR A 86 -5.50 -5.52 2.77
C THR A 86 -6.35 -5.97 1.60
N GLU A 87 -7.66 -6.00 1.77
CA GLU A 87 -8.60 -6.10 0.68
C GLU A 87 -8.95 -4.72 0.12
N LEU A 88 -8.63 -4.52 -1.15
CA LEU A 88 -9.00 -3.29 -1.86
C LEU A 88 -10.45 -3.39 -2.36
N ALA A 89 -11.23 -2.34 -2.13
CA ALA A 89 -12.59 -2.27 -2.64
C ALA A 89 -12.59 -2.26 -4.18
N PRO A 90 -13.66 -2.74 -4.84
CA PRO A 90 -13.85 -2.51 -6.27
C PRO A 90 -13.69 -1.02 -6.60
N ASP A 91 -13.18 -0.70 -7.78
CA ASP A 91 -12.95 0.68 -8.27
C ASP A 91 -11.90 1.51 -7.48
N TRP A 92 -11.11 0.88 -6.62
CA TRP A 92 -10.05 1.57 -5.87
C TRP A 92 -9.06 2.31 -6.80
N ASP A 93 -8.74 1.70 -7.92
CA ASP A 93 -7.84 2.22 -8.96
C ASP A 93 -8.40 3.46 -9.65
N THR A 94 -9.70 3.46 -9.96
CA THR A 94 -10.41 4.62 -10.50
C THR A 94 -10.38 5.80 -9.52
N VAL A 95 -10.57 5.55 -8.22
CA VAL A 95 -10.50 6.59 -7.18
C VAL A 95 -9.08 7.11 -7.04
N ALA A 96 -8.09 6.22 -7.01
CA ALA A 96 -6.67 6.56 -6.97
C ALA A 96 -6.24 7.37 -8.20
N ALA A 97 -6.65 6.96 -9.41
CA ALA A 97 -6.34 7.66 -10.64
C ALA A 97 -6.92 9.09 -10.66
N LYS A 98 -8.15 9.28 -10.18
CA LYS A 98 -8.76 10.61 -10.04
C LYS A 98 -7.98 11.51 -9.08
N PHE A 99 -7.49 10.95 -7.96
CA PHE A 99 -6.66 11.69 -7.01
C PHE A 99 -5.32 12.08 -7.64
N ILE A 100 -4.62 11.11 -8.24
CA ILE A 100 -3.36 11.33 -8.97
C ILE A 100 -3.52 12.45 -10.00
N HIS A 101 -4.57 12.38 -10.81
CA HIS A 101 -4.82 13.41 -11.83
C HIS A 101 -5.02 14.81 -11.25
N LYS A 102 -5.66 14.94 -10.08
CA LYS A 102 -5.83 16.25 -9.42
C LYS A 102 -4.49 16.82 -8.94
N VAL A 103 -3.60 15.99 -8.43
CA VAL A 103 -2.26 16.40 -7.98
C VAL A 103 -1.39 16.74 -9.19
N ASP A 104 -1.29 15.82 -10.17
CA ASP A 104 -0.42 15.99 -11.35
C ASP A 104 -0.84 17.18 -12.23
N SER A 105 -2.14 17.51 -12.27
CA SER A 105 -2.66 18.69 -12.96
C SER A 105 -2.54 20.00 -12.18
N GLY A 106 -1.98 19.97 -10.97
CA GLY A 106 -1.86 21.15 -10.11
C GLY A 106 -3.18 21.67 -9.52
N ARG A 107 -4.29 20.91 -9.65
CA ARG A 107 -5.59 21.29 -9.07
C ARG A 107 -5.59 21.23 -7.55
N ILE A 108 -4.77 20.39 -6.97
CA ILE A 108 -4.48 20.34 -5.54
C ILE A 108 -2.96 20.30 -5.34
N PRO A 109 -2.46 20.79 -4.19
CA PRO A 109 -1.04 20.74 -3.88
C PRO A 109 -0.49 19.32 -3.91
N LEU A 110 0.84 19.17 -4.01
CA LEU A 110 1.52 17.89 -3.85
C LEU A 110 1.12 17.27 -2.51
N SER A 111 0.43 16.15 -2.56
CA SER A 111 -0.26 15.55 -1.41
C SER A 111 -0.24 14.03 -1.49
N ALA A 112 -0.25 13.40 -0.33
CA ALA A 112 -0.51 11.98 -0.18
C ALA A 112 -1.98 11.73 0.17
N ALA A 113 -2.47 10.51 -0.10
CA ALA A 113 -3.79 10.05 0.29
C ALA A 113 -3.72 8.69 0.96
N ALA A 114 -4.64 8.41 1.89
CA ALA A 114 -4.84 7.09 2.44
C ALA A 114 -6.24 6.60 2.06
N PHE A 115 -6.39 5.28 1.86
CA PHE A 115 -7.69 4.69 1.63
C PHE A 115 -8.51 4.72 2.91
N ARG A 116 -9.84 4.74 2.75
CA ARG A 116 -10.72 4.68 3.90
C ARG A 116 -10.68 3.29 4.50
N PHE A 117 -10.37 3.21 5.80
CA PHE A 117 -10.40 1.97 6.54
C PHE A 117 -11.84 1.45 6.67
N ARG A 118 -12.03 0.18 6.37
CA ARG A 118 -13.30 -0.54 6.56
C ARG A 118 -13.00 -1.94 7.07
N LEU A 119 -13.73 -2.36 8.10
CA LEU A 119 -13.68 -3.72 8.61
C LEU A 119 -14.69 -4.59 7.86
N LEU A 120 -14.32 -5.82 7.58
CA LEU A 120 -15.20 -6.82 6.95
C LEU A 120 -16.24 -7.38 7.94
N ASP A 121 -16.02 -7.17 9.24
CA ASP A 121 -16.93 -7.62 10.28
C ASP A 121 -18.23 -6.80 10.29
N ASP A 122 -19.36 -7.49 10.50
CA ASP A 122 -20.67 -6.87 10.68
C ASP A 122 -20.93 -6.51 12.14
N GLY A 123 -21.62 -5.38 12.35
CA GLY A 123 -22.05 -4.95 13.66
C GLY A 123 -21.73 -3.48 13.98
N TRP A 124 -22.21 -3.01 15.14
CA TRP A 124 -22.06 -1.62 15.55
C TRP A 124 -20.65 -1.30 16.06
N ARG A 125 -19.94 -2.28 16.67
CA ARG A 125 -18.57 -2.12 17.19
C ARG A 125 -17.55 -1.84 16.08
N PRO A 126 -17.49 -2.64 14.99
CA PRO A 126 -16.66 -2.31 13.83
C PRO A 126 -16.95 -0.91 13.26
N ARG A 127 -18.23 -0.55 13.13
CA ARG A 127 -18.64 0.77 12.61
C ARG A 127 -18.21 1.93 13.52
N LEU A 128 -18.23 1.74 14.84
CA LEU A 128 -17.74 2.73 15.79
C LEU A 128 -16.22 2.92 15.66
N LEU A 129 -15.47 1.82 15.49
CA LEU A 129 -14.03 1.87 15.26
C LEU A 129 -13.69 2.56 13.94
N GLU A 130 -14.39 2.23 12.85
CA GLU A 130 -14.24 2.90 11.56
C GLU A 130 -14.49 4.42 11.67
N ALA A 131 -15.54 4.81 12.40
CA ALA A 131 -15.85 6.23 12.63
C ALA A 131 -14.75 6.93 13.45
N ALA A 132 -14.23 6.28 14.48
CA ALA A 132 -13.15 6.81 15.30
C ALA A 132 -11.85 6.97 14.48
N VAL A 133 -11.51 5.99 13.64
CA VAL A 133 -10.37 6.07 12.70
C VAL A 133 -10.57 7.19 11.69
N ALA A 134 -11.76 7.31 11.10
CA ALA A 134 -12.08 8.37 10.14
C ALA A 134 -11.99 9.77 10.79
N ALA A 135 -12.51 9.94 12.01
CA ALA A 135 -12.41 11.18 12.76
C ALA A 135 -10.96 11.54 13.07
N ARG A 136 -10.14 10.58 13.49
CA ARG A 136 -8.70 10.77 13.73
C ARG A 136 -7.97 11.18 12.46
N CYS A 137 -8.21 10.48 11.35
CA CYS A 137 -7.59 10.81 10.05
C CYS A 137 -7.98 12.22 9.58
N SER A 138 -9.25 12.62 9.77
CA SER A 138 -9.73 13.94 9.39
C SER A 138 -9.17 15.06 10.29
N LEU A 139 -9.08 14.82 11.60
CA LEU A 139 -8.68 15.85 12.58
C LEU A 139 -7.17 16.02 12.69
N PHE A 140 -6.43 14.90 12.67
CA PHE A 140 -4.98 14.89 12.90
C PHE A 140 -4.17 14.60 11.63
N ARG A 141 -4.80 14.27 10.51
CA ARG A 141 -4.15 13.87 9.25
C ARG A 141 -3.15 12.71 9.44
N LEU A 142 -3.43 11.82 10.38
CA LEU A 142 -2.60 10.67 10.74
C LEU A 142 -3.31 9.36 10.34
N PRO A 143 -3.16 8.88 9.09
CA PRO A 143 -3.69 7.58 8.69
C PRO A 143 -2.97 6.45 9.44
N TYR A 144 -3.67 5.33 9.67
CA TYR A 144 -3.02 4.10 10.10
C TYR A 144 -2.23 3.48 8.95
N GLY A 145 -1.13 2.79 9.27
CA GLY A 145 -0.33 2.09 8.28
C GLY A 145 -1.07 1.01 7.49
N ASP A 146 -2.23 0.53 7.99
CA ASP A 146 -3.05 -0.52 7.38
C ASP A 146 -4.06 0.03 6.35
N GLN A 147 -4.17 1.35 6.21
CA GLN A 147 -5.12 1.99 5.29
C GLN A 147 -4.65 2.09 3.84
N GLY A 148 -3.43 1.65 3.54
CA GLY A 148 -2.80 1.91 2.25
C GLY A 148 -2.47 3.39 2.05
N LEU A 149 -1.22 3.68 1.74
CA LEU A 149 -0.72 5.04 1.53
C LEU A 149 -0.36 5.24 0.06
N LEU A 150 -1.08 6.12 -0.62
CA LEU A 150 -0.75 6.57 -1.98
C LEU A 150 -0.03 7.91 -1.90
N ILE A 151 1.22 7.96 -2.39
CA ILE A 151 2.09 9.14 -2.26
C ILE A 151 2.91 9.35 -3.54
N PRO A 152 3.05 10.61 -4.01
CA PRO A 152 4.02 10.91 -5.07
C PRO A 152 5.44 10.60 -4.59
N ARG A 153 6.26 10.00 -5.43
CA ARG A 153 7.67 9.73 -5.12
C ARG A 153 8.40 11.00 -4.69
N ALA A 154 8.18 12.11 -5.40
CA ALA A 154 8.82 13.38 -5.05
C ALA A 154 8.54 13.79 -3.59
N LEU A 155 7.29 13.65 -3.14
CA LEU A 155 6.92 13.94 -1.74
C LEU A 155 7.53 12.92 -0.77
N TYR A 156 7.54 11.62 -1.15
CA TYR A 156 8.16 10.57 -0.34
C TYR A 156 9.65 10.84 -0.11
N ASP A 157 10.37 11.25 -1.16
CA ASP A 157 11.79 11.53 -1.09
C ASP A 157 12.06 12.83 -0.30
N GLU A 158 11.21 13.86 -0.49
CA GLU A 158 11.30 15.14 0.23
C GLU A 158 11.18 14.96 1.76
N ILE A 159 10.26 14.10 2.21
CA ILE A 159 10.06 13.83 3.64
C ILE A 159 11.06 12.83 4.23
N GLY A 160 11.99 12.29 3.41
CA GLY A 160 13.02 11.33 3.82
C GLY A 160 12.54 9.86 3.90
N GLY A 161 11.30 9.58 3.45
CA GLY A 161 10.73 8.23 3.42
C GLY A 161 10.44 7.64 4.80
N PHE A 162 10.24 6.31 4.85
CA PHE A 162 10.04 5.61 6.11
C PHE A 162 11.34 5.52 6.92
N SER A 163 11.24 5.68 8.25
CA SER A 163 12.37 5.44 9.14
C SER A 163 12.63 3.92 9.27
N GLU A 164 13.88 3.56 9.51
CA GLU A 164 14.29 2.17 9.73
C GLU A 164 14.03 1.68 11.15
N GLN A 165 13.40 2.50 11.98
CA GLN A 165 13.05 2.12 13.35
C GLN A 165 12.03 0.98 13.34
N PRO A 166 12.20 0.01 14.25
CA PRO A 166 11.32 -1.15 14.34
C PRO A 166 9.89 -0.79 14.74
#